data_ed3b498588b3ad8568a1a0c40941fa47
#
_entry.id   ed3b498588b3ad8568a1a0c40941fa47
#
_cell.length_a   1.000
_cell.length_b   1.000
_cell.length_c   1.000
_cell.angle_alpha   90.00
_cell.angle_beta   90.00
_cell.angle_gamma   90.00
#
_symmetry.space_group_name_H-M   'P 1'
#
loop_
_entity.id
_entity.type
_entity.pdbx_description
1 polymer ?
#
loop_
_entity_poly.entity_id
_entity_poly.type
_entity_poly.pdbx_seq_one_letter_code
_entity_poly.pdbx_strand_id
1 'polypeptide(L)'
;PPSLPDDDASSDMQQCIEEMLAAHGYQHYETSAFAQPNRRCKHNLNYWKFGDYLGIGAGAHSKLSFHDKVIRQVRYKQPQAYLQQVAKGAPVQSEHEVSRDELGFEFMMNALRLNEGFDSVLFTERTSLPLLSIRRELDEAGIVLEDGSAATTWRRK
;
A
#
# COMPACT_ATOMS: atom_id res chain seq x y z
N PRO A 1 0.04 18.38 27.98
CA PRO A 1 -0.52 17.24 27.27
C PRO A 1 -0.44 16.01 28.16
N PRO A 2 -1.39 15.08 28.13
CA PRO A 2 -1.28 13.83 28.86
C PRO A 2 -0.02 13.07 28.42
N SER A 3 0.58 12.29 29.33
CA SER A 3 1.69 11.40 28.97
C SER A 3 1.20 10.36 27.95
N LEU A 4 1.99 10.12 26.93
CA LEU A 4 1.73 9.01 26.00
C LEU A 4 1.97 7.69 26.73
N PRO A 5 1.24 6.61 26.36
CA PRO A 5 1.52 5.28 26.87
C PRO A 5 2.93 4.85 26.43
N ASP A 6 3.56 4.03 27.23
CA ASP A 6 4.80 3.34 26.86
C ASP A 6 4.52 2.21 25.84
N ASP A 7 5.57 1.54 25.39
CA ASP A 7 5.46 0.50 24.37
C ASP A 7 4.66 -0.71 24.85
N ASP A 8 4.80 -1.10 26.11
CA ASP A 8 4.07 -2.23 26.70
C ASP A 8 2.57 -1.90 26.77
N ALA A 9 2.21 -0.73 27.31
CA ALA A 9 0.81 -0.29 27.38
C ALA A 9 0.20 -0.12 25.97
N SER A 10 0.98 0.33 24.99
CA SER A 10 0.54 0.45 23.61
C SER A 10 0.27 -0.92 22.99
N SER A 11 1.11 -1.91 23.27
CA SER A 11 0.94 -3.30 22.82
C SER A 11 -0.30 -3.94 23.45
N ASP A 12 -0.50 -3.75 24.77
CA ASP A 12 -1.68 -4.27 25.46
C ASP A 12 -2.99 -3.66 24.91
N MET A 13 -2.99 -2.36 24.62
CA MET A 13 -4.14 -1.70 23.98
C MET A 13 -4.42 -2.27 22.59
N GLN A 14 -3.38 -2.49 21.77
CA GLN A 14 -3.53 -3.08 20.47
C GLN A 14 -4.13 -4.49 20.56
N GLN A 15 -3.59 -5.34 21.43
CA GLN A 15 -4.10 -6.69 21.64
C GLN A 15 -5.56 -6.67 22.09
N CYS A 16 -5.92 -5.81 23.05
CA CYS A 16 -7.30 -5.66 23.52
C CYS A 16 -8.26 -5.29 22.37
N ILE A 17 -7.85 -4.36 21.49
CA ILE A 17 -8.63 -3.97 20.32
C ILE A 17 -8.82 -5.16 19.37
N GLU A 18 -7.76 -5.90 19.08
CA GLU A 18 -7.80 -7.07 18.20
C GLU A 18 -8.75 -8.15 18.72
N GLU A 19 -8.67 -8.49 20.00
CA GLU A 19 -9.53 -9.46 20.65
C GLU A 19 -11.01 -9.02 20.65
N MET A 20 -11.27 -7.75 21.00
CA MET A 20 -12.64 -7.21 20.97
C MET A 20 -13.24 -7.21 19.59
N LEU A 21 -12.50 -6.81 18.57
CA LEU A 21 -12.96 -6.76 17.18
C LEU A 21 -13.18 -8.18 16.64
N ALA A 22 -12.28 -9.11 16.93
CA ALA A 22 -12.43 -10.51 16.54
C ALA A 22 -13.69 -11.15 17.17
N ALA A 23 -13.98 -10.87 18.45
CA ALA A 23 -15.20 -11.33 19.11
C ALA A 23 -16.50 -10.80 18.46
N HIS A 24 -16.43 -9.68 17.73
CA HIS A 24 -17.53 -9.09 16.97
C HIS A 24 -17.51 -9.43 15.47
N GLY A 25 -16.69 -10.42 15.06
CA GLY A 25 -16.65 -10.91 13.67
C GLY A 25 -15.86 -10.02 12.71
N TYR A 26 -15.02 -9.11 13.22
CA TYR A 26 -14.09 -8.35 12.39
C TYR A 26 -12.80 -9.13 12.20
N GLN A 27 -12.25 -9.03 11.01
CA GLN A 27 -10.96 -9.59 10.61
C GLN A 27 -9.94 -8.48 10.48
N HIS A 28 -8.78 -8.64 11.09
CA HIS A 28 -7.63 -7.77 10.90
C HIS A 28 -7.01 -8.08 9.54
N TYR A 29 -7.35 -7.32 8.49
CA TYR A 29 -6.96 -7.63 7.11
C TYR A 29 -5.74 -6.85 6.59
N GLU A 30 -5.39 -5.74 7.25
CA GLU A 30 -4.18 -4.97 6.97
C GLU A 30 -3.69 -4.28 8.27
N THR A 31 -2.48 -3.77 8.29
CA THR A 31 -1.74 -3.27 9.48
C THR A 31 -2.57 -2.39 10.42
N SER A 32 -3.50 -1.59 9.89
CA SER A 32 -4.26 -0.59 10.66
C SER A 32 -5.77 -0.71 10.51
N ALA A 33 -6.29 -1.76 9.85
CA ALA A 33 -7.71 -1.83 9.57
C ALA A 33 -8.32 -3.22 9.77
N PHE A 34 -9.53 -3.18 10.29
CA PHE A 34 -10.37 -4.33 10.54
C PHE A 34 -11.66 -4.20 9.72
N ALA A 35 -12.20 -5.31 9.27
CA ALA A 35 -13.46 -5.34 8.53
C ALA A 35 -14.20 -6.65 8.75
N GLN A 36 -15.53 -6.61 8.69
CA GLN A 36 -16.33 -7.82 8.57
C GLN A 36 -16.09 -8.50 7.21
N PRO A 37 -16.36 -9.80 7.07
CA PRO A 37 -16.23 -10.51 5.80
C PRO A 37 -16.91 -9.76 4.65
N ASN A 38 -16.22 -9.61 3.52
CA ASN A 38 -16.66 -8.89 2.33
C ASN A 38 -16.90 -7.38 2.50
N ARG A 39 -16.45 -6.77 3.62
CA ARG A 39 -16.59 -5.33 3.90
C ARG A 39 -15.25 -4.59 3.94
N ARG A 40 -14.16 -5.21 3.48
CA ARG A 40 -12.85 -4.57 3.41
C ARG A 40 -12.91 -3.31 2.54
N CYS A 41 -12.18 -2.27 2.94
CA CYS A 41 -12.12 -1.00 2.21
C CYS A 41 -11.46 -1.19 0.85
N LYS A 42 -12.25 -1.12 -0.23
CA LYS A 42 -11.75 -1.31 -1.60
C LYS A 42 -10.72 -0.25 -2.01
N HIS A 43 -10.87 0.98 -1.52
CA HIS A 43 -9.93 2.06 -1.76
C HIS A 43 -8.55 1.73 -1.18
N ASN A 44 -8.49 1.30 0.09
CA ASN A 44 -7.25 0.90 0.74
C ASN A 44 -6.63 -0.32 0.04
N LEU A 45 -7.44 -1.34 -0.26
CA LEU A 45 -6.96 -2.52 -0.97
C LEU A 45 -6.37 -2.18 -2.35
N ASN A 46 -6.89 -1.17 -3.04
CA ASN A 46 -6.31 -0.71 -4.30
C ASN A 46 -4.86 -0.22 -4.10
N TYR A 47 -4.61 0.56 -3.04
CA TYR A 47 -3.24 0.99 -2.71
C TYR A 47 -2.34 -0.18 -2.31
N TRP A 48 -2.83 -1.04 -1.40
CA TRP A 48 -2.02 -2.16 -0.89
C TRP A 48 -1.73 -3.21 -1.96
N LYS A 49 -2.56 -3.33 -2.99
CA LYS A 49 -2.32 -4.15 -4.18
C LYS A 49 -1.61 -3.39 -5.31
N PHE A 50 -0.98 -2.28 -4.98
CA PHE A 50 -0.23 -1.45 -5.91
C PHE A 50 -1.04 -1.01 -7.14
N GLY A 51 -2.35 -0.82 -6.98
CA GLY A 51 -3.24 -0.36 -8.04
C GLY A 51 -3.04 1.11 -8.39
N ASP A 52 -3.55 1.49 -9.55
CA ASP A 52 -3.52 2.88 -10.01
C ASP A 52 -4.60 3.72 -9.35
N TYR A 53 -4.33 5.00 -9.25
CA TYR A 53 -5.29 5.99 -8.79
C TYR A 53 -5.00 7.36 -9.38
N LEU A 54 -6.07 8.10 -9.62
CA LEU A 54 -6.02 9.47 -10.14
C LEU A 54 -6.39 10.45 -9.02
N GLY A 55 -5.44 11.28 -8.64
CA GLY A 55 -5.65 12.34 -7.65
C GLY A 55 -6.33 13.56 -8.26
N ILE A 56 -7.41 14.01 -7.64
CA ILE A 56 -8.16 15.22 -8.00
C ILE A 56 -8.23 16.12 -6.77
N GLY A 57 -7.90 17.39 -6.94
CA GLY A 57 -7.89 18.36 -5.85
C GLY A 57 -6.49 18.86 -5.49
N ALA A 58 -6.45 19.93 -4.69
CA ALA A 58 -5.20 20.50 -4.23
C ALA A 58 -4.39 19.52 -3.37
N GLY A 59 -3.12 19.34 -3.69
CA GLY A 59 -2.22 18.41 -3.00
C GLY A 59 -2.46 16.93 -3.28
N ALA A 60 -3.40 16.60 -4.17
CA ALA A 60 -3.68 15.20 -4.48
C ALA A 60 -2.53 14.54 -5.24
N HIS A 61 -2.33 13.25 -4.96
CA HIS A 61 -1.33 12.41 -5.60
C HIS A 61 -1.98 11.46 -6.59
N SER A 62 -1.25 11.08 -7.63
CA SER A 62 -1.64 10.02 -8.56
C SER A 62 -0.53 9.00 -8.70
N LYS A 63 -0.89 7.75 -8.99
CA LYS A 63 -0.03 6.70 -9.51
C LYS A 63 -0.66 6.17 -10.79
N LEU A 64 0.08 6.19 -11.87
CA LEU A 64 -0.35 5.77 -13.19
C LEU A 64 0.64 4.76 -13.75
N SER A 65 0.18 3.54 -14.01
CA SER A 65 0.99 2.49 -14.61
C SER A 65 0.73 2.43 -16.12
N PHE A 66 1.81 2.43 -16.88
CA PHE A 66 1.82 2.22 -18.32
C PHE A 66 2.54 0.90 -18.62
N HIS A 67 2.58 0.49 -19.86
CA HIS A 67 3.22 -0.76 -20.27
C HIS A 67 4.73 -0.82 -19.91
N ASP A 68 5.41 0.31 -19.97
CA ASP A 68 6.86 0.46 -19.84
C ASP A 68 7.32 1.25 -18.62
N LYS A 69 6.41 1.93 -17.91
CA LYS A 69 6.74 2.82 -16.80
C LYS A 69 5.61 3.01 -15.81
N VAL A 70 5.98 3.43 -14.60
CA VAL A 70 5.06 3.92 -13.57
C VAL A 70 5.36 5.39 -13.28
N ILE A 71 4.33 6.22 -13.32
CA ILE A 71 4.44 7.66 -13.09
C ILE A 71 3.75 8.04 -11.78
N ARG A 72 4.44 8.87 -10.99
CA ARG A 72 3.88 9.57 -9.84
C ARG A 72 3.64 11.02 -10.19
N GLN A 73 2.45 11.53 -9.87
CA GLN A 73 2.10 12.95 -10.04
C GLN A 73 1.64 13.54 -8.72
N VAL A 74 1.96 14.81 -8.50
CA VAL A 74 1.46 15.60 -7.38
C VAL A 74 0.79 16.87 -7.93
N ARG A 75 -0.41 17.14 -7.46
CA ARG A 75 -1.13 18.37 -7.80
C ARG A 75 -0.61 19.53 -6.94
N TYR A 76 -0.79 20.78 -7.41
CA TYR A 76 -0.45 21.96 -6.62
C TYR A 76 -1.08 21.89 -5.23
N LYS A 77 -0.26 22.06 -4.17
CA LYS A 77 -0.70 21.89 -2.78
C LYS A 77 -1.60 23.01 -2.30
N GLN A 78 -1.31 24.26 -2.71
CA GLN A 78 -2.09 25.43 -2.33
C GLN A 78 -3.39 25.49 -3.13
N PRO A 79 -4.59 25.56 -2.49
CA PRO A 79 -5.88 25.54 -3.19
C PRO A 79 -6.01 26.59 -4.28
N GLN A 80 -5.59 27.84 -4.01
CA GLN A 80 -5.64 28.91 -4.99
C GLN A 80 -4.73 28.65 -6.20
N ALA A 81 -3.50 28.20 -5.95
CA ALA A 81 -2.57 27.83 -7.02
C ALA A 81 -3.13 26.66 -7.85
N TYR A 82 -3.71 25.66 -7.21
CA TYR A 82 -4.35 24.55 -7.89
C TYR A 82 -5.46 25.01 -8.83
N LEU A 83 -6.40 25.84 -8.34
CA LEU A 83 -7.51 26.39 -9.15
C LEU A 83 -7.01 27.21 -10.34
N GLN A 84 -5.99 28.06 -10.12
CA GLN A 84 -5.38 28.87 -11.19
C GLN A 84 -4.73 27.99 -12.27
N GLN A 85 -4.06 26.91 -11.86
CA GLN A 85 -3.40 26.00 -12.81
C GLN A 85 -4.39 25.06 -13.51
N VAL A 86 -5.46 24.64 -12.83
CA VAL A 86 -6.57 23.92 -13.48
C VAL A 86 -7.18 24.76 -14.61
N ALA A 87 -7.42 26.07 -14.36
CA ALA A 87 -7.94 26.98 -15.39
C ALA A 87 -7.02 27.13 -16.62
N LYS A 88 -5.71 26.85 -16.45
CA LYS A 88 -4.71 26.84 -17.54
C LYS A 88 -4.50 25.46 -18.16
N GLY A 89 -5.21 24.40 -17.69
CA GLY A 89 -5.02 23.03 -18.12
C GLY A 89 -3.75 22.34 -17.58
N ALA A 90 -3.06 22.92 -16.58
CA ALA A 90 -1.79 22.46 -16.05
C ALA A 90 -1.86 22.17 -14.52
N PRO A 91 -2.74 21.26 -14.04
CA PRO A 91 -2.96 21.03 -12.60
C PRO A 91 -1.83 20.26 -11.91
N VAL A 92 -0.89 19.68 -12.67
CA VAL A 92 0.24 18.89 -12.13
C VAL A 92 1.36 19.83 -11.73
N GLN A 93 1.78 19.76 -10.47
CA GLN A 93 2.92 20.50 -9.94
C GLN A 93 4.24 19.78 -10.19
N SER A 94 4.25 18.48 -10.00
CA SER A 94 5.42 17.64 -10.27
C SER A 94 5.00 16.27 -10.80
N GLU A 95 5.84 15.74 -11.66
CA GLU A 95 5.72 14.41 -12.23
C GLU A 95 7.10 13.76 -12.24
N HIS A 96 7.18 12.50 -11.88
CA HIS A 96 8.40 11.72 -12.03
C HIS A 96 8.06 10.26 -12.36
N GLU A 97 8.94 9.63 -13.10
CA GLU A 97 8.91 8.21 -13.35
C GLU A 97 9.57 7.48 -12.18
N VAL A 98 8.92 6.43 -11.69
CA VAL A 98 9.50 5.55 -10.67
C VAL A 98 10.55 4.68 -11.34
N SER A 99 11.79 4.73 -10.85
CA SER A 99 12.87 3.91 -11.40
C SER A 99 12.63 2.41 -11.14
N ARG A 100 13.21 1.56 -11.99
CA ARG A 100 13.07 0.09 -11.83
C ARG A 100 13.59 -0.39 -10.47
N ASP A 101 14.63 0.25 -9.96
CA ASP A 101 15.24 -0.11 -8.67
C ASP A 101 14.33 0.26 -7.49
N GLU A 102 13.58 1.36 -7.61
CA GLU A 102 12.62 1.81 -6.58
C GLU A 102 11.29 1.05 -6.65
N LEU A 103 10.92 0.56 -7.84
CA LEU A 103 9.59 -0.01 -8.08
C LEU A 103 9.30 -1.25 -7.23
N GLY A 104 10.30 -2.14 -7.06
CA GLY A 104 10.19 -3.31 -6.19
C GLY A 104 9.96 -2.91 -4.74
N PHE A 105 10.73 -1.95 -4.24
CA PHE A 105 10.61 -1.42 -2.89
C PHE A 105 9.26 -0.74 -2.65
N GLU A 106 8.81 0.12 -3.58
CA GLU A 106 7.49 0.77 -3.49
C GLU A 106 6.34 -0.24 -3.46
N PHE A 107 6.42 -1.30 -4.27
CA PHE A 107 5.43 -2.38 -4.23
C PHE A 107 5.41 -3.02 -2.84
N MET A 108 6.57 -3.40 -2.30
CA MET A 108 6.69 -4.06 -1.00
C MET A 108 6.17 -3.20 0.15
N MET A 109 6.46 -1.90 0.15
CA MET A 109 5.95 -0.93 1.13
C MET A 109 4.42 -0.92 1.21
N ASN A 110 3.74 -1.20 0.10
CA ASN A 110 2.29 -1.31 0.06
C ASN A 110 1.80 -2.72 0.36
N ALA A 111 2.32 -3.73 -0.32
CA ALA A 111 1.80 -5.09 -0.27
C ALA A 111 1.99 -5.77 1.09
N LEU A 112 3.09 -5.48 1.79
CA LEU A 112 3.36 -6.00 3.14
C LEU A 112 2.44 -5.42 4.23
N ARG A 113 1.59 -4.47 3.91
CA ARG A 113 0.52 -4.04 4.82
C ARG A 113 -0.59 -5.07 4.95
N LEU A 114 -0.79 -5.91 3.95
CA LEU A 114 -1.80 -6.96 3.96
C LEU A 114 -1.38 -8.12 4.86
N ASN A 115 -2.19 -8.47 5.87
CA ASN A 115 -1.89 -9.57 6.78
C ASN A 115 -1.93 -10.94 6.08
N GLU A 116 -2.72 -11.07 5.02
CA GLU A 116 -2.75 -12.27 4.18
C GLU A 116 -1.62 -12.35 3.14
N GLY A 117 -0.75 -11.30 3.10
CA GLY A 117 0.32 -11.21 2.11
C GLY A 117 -0.18 -10.88 0.71
N PHE A 118 0.63 -11.19 -0.28
CA PHE A 118 0.33 -10.92 -1.68
C PHE A 118 0.73 -12.10 -2.57
N ASP A 119 0.03 -12.23 -3.70
CA ASP A 119 0.35 -13.21 -4.74
C ASP A 119 1.60 -12.76 -5.53
N SER A 120 2.53 -13.69 -5.77
CA SER A 120 3.73 -13.45 -6.57
C SER A 120 3.42 -12.99 -8.01
N VAL A 121 2.31 -13.45 -8.57
CA VAL A 121 1.83 -13.03 -9.88
C VAL A 121 1.51 -11.53 -9.87
N LEU A 122 0.86 -11.04 -8.79
CA LEU A 122 0.55 -9.62 -8.63
C LEU A 122 1.81 -8.75 -8.67
N PHE A 123 2.91 -9.19 -8.03
CA PHE A 123 4.18 -8.47 -8.10
C PHE A 123 4.65 -8.28 -9.54
N THR A 124 4.71 -9.37 -10.29
CA THR A 124 5.17 -9.33 -11.69
C THR A 124 4.24 -8.52 -12.57
N GLU A 125 2.92 -8.65 -12.41
CA GLU A 125 1.93 -7.88 -13.17
C GLU A 125 2.02 -6.37 -12.92
N ARG A 126 2.30 -5.97 -11.67
CA ARG A 126 2.32 -4.56 -11.27
C ARG A 126 3.65 -3.86 -11.47
N THR A 127 4.74 -4.60 -11.47
CA THR A 127 6.11 -4.04 -11.56
C THR A 127 6.82 -4.39 -12.84
N SER A 128 6.37 -5.40 -13.59
CA SER A 128 7.11 -6.00 -14.71
C SER A 128 8.51 -6.48 -14.33
N LEU A 129 8.75 -6.73 -13.03
CA LEU A 129 10.00 -7.26 -12.51
C LEU A 129 9.87 -8.75 -12.20
N PRO A 130 10.93 -9.54 -12.39
CA PRO A 130 10.92 -10.93 -11.92
C PRO A 130 10.97 -10.97 -10.39
N LEU A 131 10.20 -11.86 -9.76
CA LEU A 131 10.15 -11.98 -8.31
C LEU A 131 11.53 -12.23 -7.67
N LEU A 132 12.42 -12.88 -8.39
CA LEU A 132 13.82 -13.11 -7.95
C LEU A 132 14.59 -11.82 -7.68
N SER A 133 14.17 -10.68 -8.27
CA SER A 133 14.81 -9.38 -8.05
C SER A 133 14.69 -8.87 -6.61
N ILE A 134 13.68 -9.36 -5.85
CA ILE A 134 13.44 -8.96 -4.45
C ILE A 134 13.53 -10.15 -3.48
N ARG A 135 13.93 -11.32 -3.97
CA ARG A 135 13.95 -12.55 -3.14
C ARG A 135 14.87 -12.41 -1.94
N ARG A 136 16.05 -11.86 -2.14
CA ARG A 136 17.02 -11.68 -1.05
C ARG A 136 16.47 -10.76 0.03
N GLU A 137 15.86 -9.65 -0.35
CA GLU A 137 15.24 -8.68 0.57
C GLU A 137 14.08 -9.31 1.36
N LEU A 138 13.30 -10.19 0.72
CA LEU A 138 12.24 -10.94 1.38
C LEU A 138 12.79 -11.95 2.40
N ASP A 139 13.81 -12.70 2.02
CA ASP A 139 14.46 -13.69 2.88
C ASP A 139 15.12 -13.00 4.10
N GLU A 140 15.82 -11.88 3.89
CA GLU A 140 16.44 -11.06 4.94
C GLU A 140 15.39 -10.45 5.89
N ALA A 141 14.22 -10.09 5.38
CA ALA A 141 13.09 -9.57 6.16
C ALA A 141 12.29 -10.68 6.89
N GLY A 142 12.66 -11.94 6.74
CA GLY A 142 11.95 -13.08 7.33
C GLY A 142 10.55 -13.32 6.74
N ILE A 143 10.32 -12.87 5.52
CA ILE A 143 9.06 -13.07 4.80
C ILE A 143 9.10 -14.42 4.11
N VAL A 144 8.12 -15.26 4.38
CA VAL A 144 8.09 -16.65 3.92
C VAL A 144 7.21 -16.81 2.69
N LEU A 145 7.70 -17.63 1.77
CA LEU A 145 6.93 -18.12 0.64
C LEU A 145 6.04 -19.27 1.11
N GLU A 146 4.74 -19.13 1.01
CA GLU A 146 3.79 -20.24 1.19
C GLU A 146 3.35 -20.73 -0.18
N ASP A 147 3.69 -22.00 -0.50
CA ASP A 147 3.19 -22.68 -1.68
C ASP A 147 1.76 -23.16 -1.43
N GLY A 148 0.80 -22.41 -1.97
CA GLY A 148 -0.59 -22.87 -2.12
C GLY A 148 -0.81 -23.41 -3.54
N SER A 149 -1.74 -24.34 -3.69
CA SER A 149 -1.97 -25.11 -4.94
C SER A 149 -2.34 -24.27 -6.18
N ALA A 150 -2.43 -22.95 -6.12
CA ALA A 150 -2.76 -22.09 -7.25
C ALA A 150 -1.99 -20.78 -7.32
N ALA A 151 -1.35 -20.32 -6.23
CA ALA A 151 -0.56 -19.11 -6.20
C ALA A 151 0.44 -19.13 -5.05
N THR A 152 1.64 -18.65 -5.31
CA THR A 152 2.67 -18.46 -4.31
C THR A 152 2.38 -17.18 -3.55
N THR A 153 2.08 -17.27 -2.25
CA THR A 153 1.73 -16.13 -1.40
C THR A 153 2.86 -15.83 -0.41
N TRP A 154 3.24 -14.58 -0.31
CA TRP A 154 4.25 -14.10 0.63
C TRP A 154 3.58 -13.50 1.86
N ARG A 155 3.98 -13.95 3.06
CA ARG A 155 3.46 -13.46 4.34
C ARG A 155 4.58 -13.12 5.31
N ARG A 156 4.29 -12.19 6.23
CA ARG A 156 5.08 -12.00 7.44
C ARG A 156 4.95 -13.24 8.34
N LYS A 157 6.06 -13.70 8.92
CA LYS A 157 6.05 -14.65 10.03
C LYS A 157 5.46 -14.02 11.28
#